data_9174c883c9b576f7d3a1ae8497232386
#
_entry.id   9174c883c9b576f7d3a1ae8497232386
#
_cell.length_a   1.000
_cell.length_b   1.000
_cell.length_c   1.000
_cell.angle_alpha   90.00
_cell.angle_beta   90.00
_cell.angle_gamma   90.00
#
_symmetry.space_group_name_H-M   'P 1'
#
loop_
_entity.id
_entity.type
_entity.pdbx_description
1 polymer ?
#
loop_
_entity_poly.entity_id
_entity_poly.type
_entity_poly.pdbx_seq_one_letter_code
_entity_poly.pdbx_strand_id
1 'polypeptide(L)'
;MISLQDFIINESGWAYDKCNGFAILKPEFLDHEDEWIHMLTDKGWTIENHLKFQMSKGQAKDLYKCHCDEPWFNDLCDYMSSGPCICALCYKKTDSPIKDMKDIKHDFRDKYGKDEMRNGMHSSDTLKNVQREGKITLY
;
A
#
# COMPACT_ATOMS: atom_id res chain seq x y z
N MET A 1 -8.12 6.01 -21.81
CA MET A 1 -9.46 5.49 -22.15
C MET A 1 -9.69 4.18 -21.43
N ILE A 2 -10.85 4.02 -20.82
CA ILE A 2 -11.21 2.79 -20.10
C ILE A 2 -11.57 1.72 -21.15
N SER A 3 -11.02 0.51 -21.01
CA SER A 3 -11.38 -0.62 -21.87
C SER A 3 -12.79 -1.10 -21.54
N LEU A 4 -13.39 -1.86 -22.45
CA LEU A 4 -14.70 -2.48 -22.19
C LEU A 4 -14.66 -3.38 -20.94
N GLN A 5 -13.57 -4.12 -20.78
CA GLN A 5 -13.40 -4.99 -19.62
C GLN A 5 -13.31 -4.20 -18.33
N ASP A 6 -12.57 -3.11 -18.32
CA ASP A 6 -12.48 -2.22 -17.15
C ASP A 6 -13.84 -1.61 -16.84
N PHE A 7 -14.61 -1.26 -17.86
CA PHE A 7 -15.97 -0.75 -17.68
C PHE A 7 -16.88 -1.80 -17.02
N ILE A 8 -16.78 -3.07 -17.42
CA ILE A 8 -17.55 -4.16 -16.81
C ILE A 8 -17.12 -4.40 -15.37
N ILE A 9 -15.81 -4.39 -15.10
CA ILE A 9 -15.27 -4.51 -13.74
C ILE A 9 -15.79 -3.38 -12.86
N ASN A 10 -15.92 -2.19 -13.42
CA ASN A 10 -16.41 -1.00 -12.72
C ASN A 10 -17.91 -1.00 -12.42
N GLU A 11 -18.64 -2.07 -12.66
CA GLU A 11 -20.00 -2.20 -12.15
C GLU A 11 -20.04 -2.06 -10.64
N SER A 12 -18.98 -2.49 -9.96
CA SER A 12 -18.81 -2.29 -8.53
C SER A 12 -18.33 -0.87 -8.17
N GLY A 13 -17.97 -0.04 -9.17
CA GLY A 13 -17.40 1.28 -8.98
C GLY A 13 -15.89 1.29 -8.77
N TRP A 14 -15.19 0.18 -8.97
CA TRP A 14 -13.76 0.09 -8.75
C TRP A 14 -13.08 -0.86 -9.76
N ALA A 15 -12.13 -0.33 -10.56
CA ALA A 15 -11.47 -1.08 -11.63
C ALA A 15 -10.53 -2.17 -11.13
N TYR A 16 -10.16 -2.15 -9.86
CA TYR A 16 -9.14 -3.02 -9.28
C TYR A 16 -9.70 -4.00 -8.25
N ASP A 17 -10.96 -4.38 -8.38
CA ASP A 17 -11.64 -5.29 -7.46
C ASP A 17 -10.94 -6.65 -7.33
N LYS A 18 -10.22 -7.09 -8.35
CA LYS A 18 -9.46 -8.36 -8.30
C LYS A 18 -8.22 -8.27 -7.44
N CYS A 19 -7.71 -7.07 -7.16
CA CYS A 19 -6.46 -6.89 -6.44
C CYS A 19 -6.59 -7.38 -5.01
N ASN A 20 -5.59 -8.12 -4.55
CA ASN A 20 -5.57 -8.75 -3.24
C ASN A 20 -4.34 -8.36 -2.41
N GLY A 21 -3.59 -7.36 -2.85
CA GLY A 21 -2.46 -6.79 -2.12
C GLY A 21 -2.38 -5.29 -2.29
N PHE A 22 -2.13 -4.59 -1.20
CA PHE A 22 -1.88 -3.15 -1.22
C PHE A 22 -0.68 -2.85 -0.34
N ALA A 23 0.24 -2.05 -0.86
CA ALA A 23 1.47 -1.71 -0.16
C ALA A 23 1.85 -0.25 -0.41
N ILE A 24 2.53 0.33 0.56
CA ILE A 24 3.06 1.69 0.46
C ILE A 24 4.55 1.64 0.77
N LEU A 25 5.35 2.20 -0.12
CA LEU A 25 6.73 2.56 0.18
C LEU A 25 6.70 3.93 0.86
N LYS A 26 7.11 3.97 2.13
CA LYS A 26 6.93 5.14 3.00
C LYS A 26 7.88 6.28 2.64
N PRO A 27 7.55 7.52 3.05
CA PRO A 27 8.48 8.65 2.90
C PRO A 27 9.86 8.32 3.45
N GLU A 28 10.91 8.90 2.87
CA GLU A 28 12.33 8.66 3.13
C GLU A 28 12.90 7.39 2.50
N PHE A 29 12.06 6.47 1.98
CA PHE A 29 12.52 5.19 1.44
C PHE A 29 12.44 5.11 -0.08
N LEU A 30 12.13 6.20 -0.78
CA LEU A 30 11.92 6.19 -2.22
C LEU A 30 13.19 5.86 -3.02
N ASP A 31 14.36 6.05 -2.43
CA ASP A 31 15.63 5.63 -3.05
C ASP A 31 15.69 4.12 -3.26
N HIS A 32 14.88 3.36 -2.53
CA HIS A 32 14.80 1.91 -2.63
C HIS A 32 13.65 1.44 -3.51
N GLU A 33 13.07 2.30 -4.32
CA GLU A 33 11.91 1.97 -5.17
C GLU A 33 12.18 0.77 -6.07
N ASP A 34 13.31 0.76 -6.77
CA ASP A 34 13.63 -0.31 -7.72
C ASP A 34 13.73 -1.65 -7.01
N GLU A 35 14.40 -1.69 -5.87
CA GLU A 35 14.50 -2.92 -5.07
C GLU A 35 13.15 -3.35 -4.53
N TRP A 36 12.34 -2.41 -4.06
CA TRP A 36 11.00 -2.70 -3.53
C TRP A 36 10.10 -3.31 -4.62
N ILE A 37 10.11 -2.73 -5.83
CA ILE A 37 9.37 -3.28 -6.98
C ILE A 37 9.88 -4.69 -7.30
N HIS A 38 11.21 -4.89 -7.30
CA HIS A 38 11.80 -6.21 -7.53
C HIS A 38 11.36 -7.24 -6.48
N MET A 39 11.32 -6.85 -5.21
CA MET A 39 10.87 -7.74 -4.14
C MET A 39 9.42 -8.17 -4.36
N LEU A 40 8.56 -7.26 -4.80
CA LEU A 40 7.16 -7.56 -5.10
C LEU A 40 7.05 -8.51 -6.30
N THR A 41 7.67 -8.18 -7.41
CA THR A 41 7.55 -8.96 -8.64
C THR A 41 8.23 -10.31 -8.55
N ASP A 42 9.37 -10.41 -7.87
CA ASP A 42 10.08 -11.69 -7.66
C ASP A 42 9.25 -12.67 -6.83
N LYS A 43 8.38 -12.18 -5.96
CA LYS A 43 7.49 -13.01 -5.15
C LYS A 43 6.16 -13.30 -5.85
N GLY A 44 6.03 -12.92 -7.13
CA GLY A 44 4.87 -13.28 -7.94
C GLY A 44 3.77 -12.23 -7.97
N TRP A 45 3.98 -11.05 -7.38
CA TRP A 45 2.99 -9.98 -7.43
C TRP A 45 3.01 -9.29 -8.80
N THR A 46 1.84 -9.07 -9.38
CA THR A 46 1.65 -8.18 -10.52
C THR A 46 1.19 -6.84 -9.98
N ILE A 47 1.91 -5.78 -10.30
CA ILE A 47 1.54 -4.43 -9.90
C ILE A 47 0.54 -3.90 -10.92
N GLU A 48 -0.73 -3.80 -10.51
CA GLU A 48 -1.81 -3.37 -11.40
C GLU A 48 -1.88 -1.84 -11.50
N ASN A 49 -1.55 -1.15 -10.44
CA ASN A 49 -1.43 0.30 -10.44
C ASN A 49 -0.46 0.75 -9.35
N HIS A 50 0.31 1.79 -9.63
CA HIS A 50 1.13 2.42 -8.61
C HIS A 50 1.18 3.93 -8.85
N LEU A 51 1.37 4.67 -7.77
CA LEU A 51 1.36 6.13 -7.83
C LEU A 51 2.34 6.68 -6.80
N LYS A 52 3.22 7.57 -7.27
CA LYS A 52 4.07 8.38 -6.41
C LYS A 52 3.35 9.70 -6.14
N PHE A 53 3.08 9.98 -4.87
CA PHE A 53 2.39 11.21 -4.48
C PHE A 53 2.62 11.50 -3.01
N GLN A 54 2.34 12.72 -2.60
CA GLN A 54 2.32 13.08 -1.19
C GLN A 54 0.89 13.05 -0.69
N MET A 55 0.60 12.16 0.27
CA MET A 55 -0.75 12.11 0.81
C MET A 55 -0.99 13.30 1.74
N SER A 56 -2.24 13.72 1.82
CA SER A 56 -2.67 14.71 2.80
C SER A 56 -2.72 14.09 4.20
N LYS A 57 -2.69 14.92 5.23
CA LYS A 57 -2.88 14.45 6.59
C LYS A 57 -4.24 13.77 6.77
N GLY A 58 -5.28 14.27 6.07
CA GLY A 58 -6.61 13.64 6.09
C GLY A 58 -6.60 12.25 5.49
N GLN A 59 -5.89 12.05 4.38
CA GLN A 59 -5.72 10.72 3.81
C GLN A 59 -4.99 9.78 4.76
N ALA A 60 -3.93 10.26 5.41
CA ALA A 60 -3.18 9.47 6.38
C ALA A 60 -4.07 9.07 7.57
N LYS A 61 -4.88 10.00 8.08
CA LYS A 61 -5.82 9.71 9.17
C LYS A 61 -6.85 8.67 8.77
N ASP A 62 -7.35 8.72 7.55
CA ASP A 62 -8.31 7.76 7.04
C ASP A 62 -7.66 6.38 6.85
N LEU A 63 -6.43 6.36 6.32
CA LEU A 63 -5.66 5.14 6.14
C LEU A 63 -5.48 4.37 7.45
N TYR A 64 -5.14 5.07 8.52
CA TYR A 64 -4.82 4.50 9.82
C TYR A 64 -5.94 4.65 10.86
N LYS A 65 -7.19 4.88 10.43
CA LYS A 65 -8.29 5.22 11.33
C LYS A 65 -8.58 4.15 12.40
N CYS A 66 -8.26 2.88 12.13
CA CYS A 66 -8.43 1.81 13.11
C CYS A 66 -7.49 1.96 14.31
N HIS A 67 -6.50 2.83 14.22
CA HIS A 67 -5.53 3.13 15.27
C HIS A 67 -5.71 4.53 15.87
N CYS A 68 -6.85 5.18 15.63
CA CYS A 68 -7.05 6.57 16.02
C CYS A 68 -6.98 6.82 17.53
N ASP A 69 -7.16 5.79 18.35
CA ASP A 69 -7.06 5.89 19.81
C ASP A 69 -5.64 5.66 20.33
N GLU A 70 -4.69 5.30 19.45
CA GLU A 70 -3.31 5.04 19.87
C GLU A 70 -2.54 6.34 20.08
N PRO A 71 -1.66 6.39 21.10
CA PRO A 71 -0.91 7.62 21.39
C PRO A 71 0.03 8.05 20.26
N TRP A 72 0.44 7.14 19.40
CA TRP A 72 1.33 7.39 18.27
C TRP A 72 0.59 7.75 16.97
N PHE A 73 -0.75 7.79 16.98
CA PHE A 73 -1.54 7.97 15.74
C PHE A 73 -1.23 9.30 15.04
N ASN A 74 -1.22 10.42 15.77
CA ASN A 74 -0.97 11.72 15.17
C ASN A 74 0.45 11.82 14.60
N ASP A 75 1.43 11.29 15.30
CA ASP A 75 2.83 11.29 14.82
C ASP A 75 2.97 10.46 13.54
N LEU A 76 2.31 9.31 13.48
CA LEU A 76 2.31 8.48 12.28
C LEU A 76 1.67 9.21 11.11
N CYS A 77 0.54 9.88 11.31
CA CYS A 77 -0.13 10.63 10.25
C CYS A 77 0.70 11.82 9.78
N ASP A 78 1.37 12.50 10.68
CA ASP A 78 2.30 13.58 10.33
C ASP A 78 3.47 13.04 9.50
N TYR A 79 4.03 11.91 9.89
CA TYR A 79 5.12 11.28 9.16
C TYR A 79 4.68 10.85 7.76
N MET A 80 3.55 10.16 7.64
CA MET A 80 3.07 9.66 6.35
C MET A 80 2.72 10.77 5.37
N SER A 81 2.35 11.95 5.86
CA SER A 81 2.05 13.12 5.02
C SER A 81 3.24 14.09 4.88
N SER A 82 4.39 13.77 5.44
CA SER A 82 5.55 14.67 5.47
C SER A 82 6.33 14.72 4.15
N GLY A 83 6.13 13.77 3.27
CA GLY A 83 6.85 13.69 2.00
C GLY A 83 6.20 12.69 1.06
N PRO A 84 6.72 12.54 -0.16
CA PRO A 84 6.16 11.62 -1.13
C PRO A 84 6.32 10.18 -0.69
N CYS A 85 5.32 9.38 -1.02
CA CYS A 85 5.33 7.93 -0.88
C CYS A 85 4.93 7.29 -2.22
N ILE A 86 5.05 5.98 -2.32
CA ILE A 86 4.59 5.23 -3.50
C ILE A 86 3.60 4.19 -3.03
N CYS A 87 2.38 4.25 -3.58
CA CYS A 87 1.33 3.27 -3.30
C CYS A 87 1.22 2.30 -4.47
N ALA A 88 1.06 1.02 -4.17
CA ALA A 88 0.92 -0.02 -5.18
C ALA A 88 -0.26 -0.93 -4.86
N LEU A 89 -1.11 -1.16 -5.85
CA LEU A 89 -2.23 -2.07 -5.78
C LEU A 89 -1.89 -3.27 -6.66
N CYS A 90 -1.92 -4.47 -6.08
CA CYS A 90 -1.29 -5.64 -6.65
C CYS A 90 -2.22 -6.85 -6.67
N TYR A 91 -1.90 -7.78 -7.56
CA TYR A 91 -2.58 -9.06 -7.63
C TYR A 91 -1.57 -10.22 -7.63
N LYS A 92 -1.88 -11.27 -6.88
CA LYS A 92 -1.16 -12.53 -6.93
C LYS A 92 -2.16 -13.67 -6.77
N LYS A 93 -2.01 -14.72 -7.58
CA LYS A 93 -2.82 -15.92 -7.41
C LYS A 93 -2.24 -16.71 -6.24
N THR A 94 -2.88 -16.62 -5.08
CA THR A 94 -2.43 -17.25 -3.84
C THR A 94 -3.60 -17.44 -2.90
N ASP A 95 -3.51 -18.45 -2.04
CA ASP A 95 -4.51 -18.68 -0.99
C ASP A 95 -4.27 -17.79 0.24
N SER A 96 -3.10 -17.15 0.33
CA SER A 96 -2.68 -16.38 1.50
C SER A 96 -2.09 -15.01 1.10
N PRO A 97 -2.88 -14.14 0.42
CA PRO A 97 -2.32 -12.89 -0.09
C PRO A 97 -1.84 -11.94 1.01
N ILE A 98 -2.55 -11.87 2.13
CA ILE A 98 -2.17 -10.99 3.24
C ILE A 98 -0.84 -11.43 3.85
N LYS A 99 -0.68 -12.74 4.08
CA LYS A 99 0.58 -13.30 4.61
C LYS A 99 1.72 -13.09 3.62
N ASP A 100 1.49 -13.37 2.34
CA ASP A 100 2.52 -13.23 1.31
C ASP A 100 3.04 -11.80 1.24
N MET A 101 2.15 -10.81 1.32
CA MET A 101 2.56 -9.40 1.33
C MET A 101 3.28 -9.03 2.64
N LYS A 102 2.82 -9.55 3.77
CA LYS A 102 3.47 -9.32 5.07
C LYS A 102 4.90 -9.88 5.11
N ASP A 103 5.15 -11.00 4.47
CA ASP A 103 6.50 -11.57 4.39
C ASP A 103 7.45 -10.59 3.70
N ILE A 104 7.02 -9.98 2.60
CA ILE A 104 7.80 -8.94 1.91
C ILE A 104 8.00 -7.72 2.80
N LYS A 105 6.94 -7.30 3.48
CA LYS A 105 7.01 -6.16 4.41
C LYS A 105 8.05 -6.41 5.50
N HIS A 106 8.06 -7.58 6.10
CA HIS A 106 9.03 -7.92 7.14
C HIS A 106 10.45 -7.95 6.59
N ASP A 107 10.67 -8.53 5.42
CA ASP A 107 12.00 -8.57 4.79
C ASP A 107 12.51 -7.15 4.49
N PHE A 108 11.63 -6.29 3.96
CA PHE A 108 12.00 -4.91 3.68
C PHE A 108 12.31 -4.11 4.96
N ARG A 109 11.47 -4.28 5.97
CA ARG A 109 11.67 -3.63 7.27
C ARG A 109 12.96 -4.07 7.95
N ASP A 110 13.25 -5.37 7.91
CA ASP A 110 14.49 -5.91 8.50
C ASP A 110 15.72 -5.32 7.82
N LYS A 111 15.64 -5.07 6.52
CA LYS A 111 16.77 -4.56 5.75
C LYS A 111 16.95 -3.04 5.90
N TYR A 112 15.86 -2.29 5.90
CA TYR A 112 15.91 -0.82 5.79
C TYR A 112 15.23 -0.07 6.92
N GLY A 113 14.41 -0.71 7.73
CA GLY A 113 13.67 -0.04 8.79
C GLY A 113 14.57 0.63 9.81
N LYS A 114 14.18 1.82 10.25
CA LYS A 114 14.94 2.62 11.21
C LYS A 114 14.34 2.57 12.61
N ASP A 115 13.03 2.53 12.70
CA ASP A 115 12.27 2.42 13.96
C ASP A 115 10.86 1.90 13.65
N GLU A 116 9.98 1.85 14.65
CA GLU A 116 8.63 1.29 14.48
C GLU A 116 7.74 2.08 13.52
N MET A 117 8.02 3.35 13.31
CA MET A 117 7.27 4.23 12.41
C MET A 117 7.97 4.36 11.06
N ARG A 118 9.28 4.68 11.09
CA ARG A 118 10.12 4.81 9.89
C ARG A 118 10.70 3.44 9.53
N ASN A 119 9.83 2.55 9.13
CA ASN A 119 10.14 1.14 8.95
C ASN A 119 10.11 0.65 7.50
N GLY A 120 9.95 1.56 6.54
CA GLY A 120 10.12 1.27 5.13
C GLY A 120 8.83 1.12 4.37
N MET A 121 7.95 0.21 4.76
CA MET A 121 6.71 0.00 4.01
C MET A 121 5.53 -0.37 4.90
N HIS A 122 4.35 -0.11 4.36
CA HIS A 122 3.05 -0.50 4.90
C HIS A 122 2.43 -1.55 3.99
N SER A 123 1.65 -2.44 4.54
CA SER A 123 0.76 -3.33 3.78
C SER A 123 -0.57 -3.47 4.50
N SER A 124 -1.63 -3.72 3.74
CA SER A 124 -2.96 -3.91 4.30
C SER A 124 -3.07 -5.22 5.08
N ASP A 125 -3.79 -5.20 6.19
CA ASP A 125 -3.94 -6.34 7.10
C ASP A 125 -5.07 -7.29 6.74
N THR A 126 -6.01 -6.87 5.88
CA THR A 126 -7.15 -7.67 5.44
C THR A 126 -7.47 -7.38 3.98
N LEU A 127 -8.18 -8.31 3.32
CA LEU A 127 -8.63 -8.09 1.94
C LEU A 127 -9.58 -6.89 1.84
N LYS A 128 -10.42 -6.69 2.84
CA LYS A 128 -11.28 -5.52 2.90
C LYS A 128 -10.47 -4.22 2.92
N ASN A 129 -9.38 -4.19 3.68
CA ASN A 129 -8.51 -3.04 3.76
C ASN A 129 -7.69 -2.83 2.49
N VAL A 130 -7.35 -3.89 1.75
CA VAL A 130 -6.71 -3.73 0.43
C VAL A 130 -7.57 -2.82 -0.44
N GLN A 131 -8.85 -3.10 -0.55
CA GLN A 131 -9.76 -2.29 -1.38
C GLN A 131 -9.97 -0.89 -0.79
N ARG A 132 -10.19 -0.80 0.50
CA ARG A 132 -10.43 0.48 1.18
C ARG A 132 -9.20 1.41 1.08
N GLU A 133 -8.03 0.90 1.40
CA GLU A 133 -6.79 1.69 1.39
C GLU A 133 -6.39 2.06 -0.03
N GLY A 134 -6.59 1.15 -0.99
CA GLY A 134 -6.37 1.45 -2.39
C GLY A 134 -7.23 2.61 -2.88
N LYS A 135 -8.50 2.65 -2.50
CA LYS A 135 -9.42 3.73 -2.87
C LYS A 135 -9.03 5.08 -2.27
N ILE A 136 -8.50 5.08 -1.05
CA ILE A 136 -8.02 6.31 -0.41
C ILE A 136 -6.85 6.92 -1.18
N THR A 137 -5.96 6.09 -1.69
CA THR A 137 -4.66 6.53 -2.20
C THR A 137 -4.58 6.58 -3.73
N LEU A 138 -5.25 5.67 -4.42
CA LEU A 138 -5.11 5.51 -5.86
C LEU A 138 -6.36 5.91 -6.65
N TYR A 139 -7.35 6.36 -5.96
CA TYR A 139 -8.61 6.77 -6.59
C TYR A 139 -8.61 8.22 -7.00
#